data_08302fe36091f253cce3ef1f405d4095
#
_entry.id   08302fe36091f253cce3ef1f405d4095
#
_cell.length_a   1.000
_cell.length_b   1.000
_cell.length_c   1.000
_cell.angle_alpha   90.00
_cell.angle_beta   90.00
_cell.angle_gamma   90.00
#
_symmetry.space_group_name_H-M   'P 1'
#
loop_
_entity.id
_entity.type
_entity.pdbx_description
1 polymer ?
#
loop_
_entity_poly.entity_id
_entity_poly.type
_entity_poly.pdbx_seq_one_letter_code
_entity_poly.pdbx_strand_id
1 'polypeptide(L)'
;MAVLEIKNCLDPVLRKLCLPIENIDGELVKLSENMIETTLAAPGVGLAANQIGLPLRLFVVNIGVETDKENLVTLINPEITAMEGNELGEEGCLSIPDVVAEVNRADQIEVKAYDL
;
A
#
# COMPACT_ATOMS: atom_id res chain seq x y z
N MET A 1 -6.70 -6.91 16.17
CA MET A 1 -6.36 -5.93 15.12
C MET A 1 -6.00 -4.59 15.75
N ALA A 2 -5.07 -3.87 15.15
CA ALA A 2 -4.58 -2.60 15.69
C ALA A 2 -4.35 -1.60 14.56
N VAL A 3 -4.53 -0.32 14.88
CA VAL A 3 -4.15 0.78 14.00
C VAL A 3 -2.67 1.08 14.23
N LEU A 4 -1.89 1.06 13.15
CA LEU A 4 -0.44 1.27 13.20
C LEU A 4 -0.09 2.73 12.92
N GLU A 5 1.07 3.18 13.40
CA GLU A 5 1.57 4.52 13.10
C GLU A 5 2.05 4.62 11.66
N ILE A 6 1.52 5.60 10.93
CA ILE A 6 1.97 5.90 9.57
C ILE A 6 3.19 6.81 9.64
N LYS A 7 4.30 6.39 9.00
CA LYS A 7 5.55 7.15 8.99
C LYS A 7 5.45 8.35 8.05
N ASN A 8 6.06 9.45 8.49
CA ASN A 8 6.16 10.69 7.73
C ASN A 8 7.20 10.56 6.61
N CYS A 9 7.07 11.35 5.54
CA CYS A 9 7.96 11.35 4.38
C CYS A 9 9.44 11.63 4.73
N LEU A 10 9.74 12.16 5.91
CA LEU A 10 11.10 12.37 6.39
C LEU A 10 11.72 11.11 6.99
N ASP A 11 10.93 10.07 7.25
CA ASP A 11 11.45 8.82 7.79
C ASP A 11 12.26 8.08 6.71
N PRO A 12 13.52 7.69 7.00
CA PRO A 12 14.37 7.01 6.02
C PRO A 12 13.80 5.70 5.50
N VAL A 13 12.90 5.04 6.23
CA VAL A 13 12.31 3.76 5.80
C VAL A 13 11.57 3.88 4.46
N LEU A 14 11.00 5.05 4.15
CA LEU A 14 10.28 5.28 2.90
C LEU A 14 11.19 5.29 1.68
N ARG A 15 12.50 5.42 1.87
CA ARG A 15 13.50 5.43 0.80
C ARG A 15 14.29 4.13 0.71
N LYS A 16 14.07 3.19 1.63
CA LYS A 16 14.73 1.89 1.60
C LYS A 16 14.13 1.01 0.52
N LEU A 17 14.98 0.18 -0.08
CA LEU A 17 14.52 -0.89 -0.96
C LEU A 17 13.78 -1.92 -0.12
N CYS A 18 12.54 -2.21 -0.48
CA CYS A 18 11.74 -3.22 0.21
C CYS A 18 12.20 -4.63 -0.15
N LEU A 19 12.23 -5.49 0.84
CA LEU A 19 12.64 -6.88 0.69
C LEU A 19 11.42 -7.79 0.41
N PRO A 20 11.59 -8.84 -0.39
CA PRO A 20 10.52 -9.80 -0.60
C PRO A 20 10.19 -10.57 0.67
N ILE A 21 8.94 -10.97 0.80
CA ILE A 21 8.47 -11.82 1.90
C ILE A 21 8.73 -13.27 1.51
N GLU A 22 9.41 -13.99 2.40
CA GLU A 22 9.79 -15.39 2.16
C GLU A 22 8.74 -16.38 2.66
N ASN A 23 8.06 -16.05 3.76
CA ASN A 23 7.09 -16.94 4.40
C ASN A 23 5.74 -16.26 4.57
N ILE A 24 4.70 -16.93 4.12
CA ILE A 24 3.32 -16.51 4.37
C ILE A 24 2.83 -17.29 5.60
N ASP A 25 2.83 -16.65 6.75
CA ASP A 25 2.54 -17.25 8.05
C ASP A 25 1.49 -16.45 8.83
N GLY A 26 1.21 -16.88 10.08
CA GLY A 26 0.24 -16.20 10.93
C GLY A 26 0.63 -14.78 11.32
N GLU A 27 1.92 -14.48 11.42
CA GLU A 27 2.39 -13.11 11.70
C GLU A 27 2.12 -12.19 10.52
N LEU A 28 2.27 -12.68 9.30
CA LEU A 28 1.96 -11.94 8.09
C LEU A 28 0.45 -11.66 7.98
N VAL A 29 -0.39 -12.64 8.29
CA VAL A 29 -1.85 -12.47 8.33
C VAL A 29 -2.23 -11.38 9.32
N LYS A 30 -1.64 -11.39 10.51
CA LYS A 30 -1.89 -10.39 11.55
C LYS A 30 -1.43 -9.00 11.11
N LEU A 31 -0.26 -8.90 10.49
CA LEU A 31 0.25 -7.64 9.95
C LEU A 31 -0.70 -7.09 8.86
N SER A 32 -1.15 -7.94 7.96
CA SER A 32 -2.10 -7.58 6.91
C SER A 32 -3.40 -7.02 7.50
N GLU A 33 -3.96 -7.68 8.51
CA GLU A 33 -5.16 -7.22 9.19
C GLU A 33 -4.95 -5.85 9.84
N ASN A 34 -3.81 -5.63 10.48
CA ASN A 34 -3.45 -4.35 11.09
C ASN A 34 -3.29 -3.24 10.03
N MET A 35 -2.72 -3.56 8.87
CA MET A 35 -2.60 -2.61 7.76
C MET A 35 -3.96 -2.24 7.18
N ILE A 36 -4.86 -3.19 7.03
CA ILE A 36 -6.24 -2.94 6.59
C ILE A 36 -6.95 -2.02 7.58
N GLU A 37 -6.85 -2.29 8.85
CA GLU A 37 -7.44 -1.48 9.92
C GLU A 37 -6.89 -0.04 9.90
N THR A 38 -5.58 0.09 9.71
CA THR A 38 -4.90 1.40 9.61
C THR A 38 -5.40 2.17 8.38
N THR A 39 -5.55 1.50 7.25
CA THR A 39 -6.05 2.12 6.01
C THR A 39 -7.48 2.62 6.19
N LEU A 40 -8.35 1.85 6.82
CA LEU A 40 -9.72 2.25 7.11
C LEU A 40 -9.80 3.44 8.05
N ALA A 41 -8.94 3.47 9.06
CA ALA A 41 -8.93 4.55 10.07
C ALA A 41 -8.38 5.87 9.51
N ALA A 42 -7.51 5.83 8.53
CA ALA A 42 -6.82 7.02 8.00
C ALA A 42 -7.72 8.09 7.33
N PRO A 43 -8.87 7.86 6.61
CA PRO A 43 -9.13 6.78 5.68
C PRO A 43 -8.32 6.93 4.39
N GLY A 44 -7.90 5.81 3.83
CA GLY A 44 -7.08 5.78 2.61
C GLY A 44 -7.56 4.72 1.63
N VAL A 45 -7.03 4.77 0.40
CA VAL A 45 -7.33 3.79 -0.64
C VAL A 45 -6.28 2.69 -0.69
N GLY A 46 -5.15 2.87 -0.03
CA GLY A 46 -4.08 1.88 0.04
C GLY A 46 -3.02 2.26 1.05
N LEU A 47 -2.20 1.28 1.41
CA LEU A 47 -1.11 1.45 2.36
C LEU A 47 -0.03 0.40 2.06
N ALA A 48 1.21 0.85 1.90
CA ALA A 48 2.37 -0.02 1.75
C ALA A 48 3.04 -0.27 3.11
N ALA A 49 3.69 -1.40 3.26
CA ALA A 49 4.33 -1.79 4.53
C ALA A 49 5.41 -0.80 4.97
N ASN A 50 6.14 -0.19 4.04
CA ASN A 50 7.16 0.80 4.40
C ASN A 50 6.56 2.06 5.04
N GLN A 51 5.30 2.39 4.76
CA GLN A 51 4.62 3.52 5.38
C GLN A 51 4.34 3.30 6.88
N ILE A 52 4.42 2.08 7.35
CA ILE A 52 4.31 1.74 8.78
C ILE A 52 5.64 1.27 9.37
N GLY A 53 6.74 1.53 8.68
CA GLY A 53 8.08 1.31 9.19
C GLY A 53 8.72 -0.04 8.82
N LEU A 54 8.06 -0.85 8.00
CA LEU A 54 8.55 -2.17 7.61
C LEU A 54 8.95 -2.19 6.12
N PRO A 55 10.24 -2.32 5.79
CA PRO A 55 10.70 -2.31 4.40
C PRO A 55 10.44 -3.66 3.71
N LEU A 56 9.19 -4.03 3.60
CA LEU A 56 8.73 -5.29 3.00
C LEU A 56 7.92 -5.03 1.74
N ARG A 57 8.00 -5.94 0.77
CA ARG A 57 7.22 -5.91 -0.46
C ARG A 57 5.80 -6.41 -0.19
N LEU A 58 5.02 -5.53 0.41
CA LEU A 58 3.66 -5.81 0.87
C LEU A 58 2.84 -4.52 0.83
N PHE A 59 1.64 -4.59 0.28
CA PHE A 59 0.70 -3.48 0.43
C PHE A 59 -0.75 -3.97 0.43
N VAL A 60 -1.62 -3.12 0.93
CA VAL A 60 -3.07 -3.30 0.84
C VAL A 60 -3.64 -2.21 -0.06
N VAL A 61 -4.68 -2.54 -0.82
CA VAL A 61 -5.30 -1.60 -1.75
C VAL A 61 -6.79 -1.87 -1.87
N ASN A 62 -7.57 -0.79 -2.00
CA ASN A 62 -9.00 -0.88 -2.26
C ASN A 62 -9.24 -1.14 -3.74
N ILE A 63 -9.89 -2.26 -4.05
CA ILE A 63 -10.26 -2.65 -5.42
C ILE A 63 -11.73 -2.34 -5.75
N GLY A 64 -12.47 -1.76 -4.79
CA GLY A 64 -13.87 -1.40 -4.95
C GLY A 64 -14.07 0.11 -5.06
N VAL A 65 -15.32 0.52 -5.19
CA VAL A 65 -15.71 1.93 -5.28
C VAL A 65 -15.73 2.60 -3.90
N GLU A 66 -16.15 1.87 -2.87
CA GLU A 66 -16.24 2.36 -1.51
C GLU A 66 -15.08 1.83 -0.67
N THR A 67 -14.62 2.65 0.30
CA THR A 67 -13.60 2.23 1.25
C THR A 67 -14.23 1.37 2.33
N ASP A 68 -14.18 0.07 2.11
CA ASP A 68 -14.73 -0.94 3.00
C ASP A 68 -13.70 -2.05 3.19
N LYS A 69 -13.70 -2.70 4.34
CA LYS A 69 -12.80 -3.81 4.66
C LYS A 69 -12.87 -4.93 3.61
N GLU A 70 -14.05 -5.21 3.08
CA GLU A 70 -14.26 -6.24 2.06
C GLU A 70 -13.61 -5.91 0.73
N ASN A 71 -13.39 -4.63 0.45
CA ASN A 71 -12.77 -4.15 -0.78
C ASN A 71 -11.26 -4.00 -0.67
N LEU A 72 -10.69 -4.14 0.53
CA LEU A 72 -9.25 -4.05 0.75
C LEU A 72 -8.62 -5.43 0.61
N VAL A 73 -7.71 -5.55 -0.32
CA VAL A 73 -6.96 -6.78 -0.58
C VAL A 73 -5.49 -6.58 -0.27
N THR A 74 -4.84 -7.66 0.15
CA THR A 74 -3.42 -7.68 0.46
C THR A 74 -2.64 -8.30 -0.69
N LEU A 75 -1.63 -7.59 -1.18
CA LEU A 75 -0.74 -8.05 -2.25
C LEU A 75 0.66 -8.28 -1.69
N ILE A 76 1.15 -9.50 -1.83
CA ILE A 76 2.44 -9.96 -1.31
C ILE A 76 3.41 -10.12 -2.47
N ASN A 77 4.60 -9.53 -2.34
CA ASN A 77 5.63 -9.54 -3.38
C ASN A 77 5.11 -9.07 -4.74
N PRO A 78 4.45 -7.91 -4.80
CA PRO A 78 3.87 -7.43 -6.06
C PRO A 78 4.96 -7.09 -7.07
N GLU A 79 4.64 -7.33 -8.33
CA GLU A 79 5.50 -7.03 -9.47
C GLU A 79 4.64 -6.48 -10.61
N ILE A 80 5.03 -5.32 -11.15
CA ILE A 80 4.36 -4.77 -12.32
C ILE A 80 4.89 -5.50 -13.54
N THR A 81 4.01 -6.21 -14.25
CA THR A 81 4.36 -7.03 -15.42
C THR A 81 4.04 -6.34 -16.75
N ALA A 82 3.15 -5.37 -16.73
CA ALA A 82 2.80 -4.59 -17.91
C ALA A 82 2.29 -3.21 -17.52
N MET A 83 2.57 -2.21 -18.37
CA MET A 83 2.11 -0.83 -18.21
C MET A 83 1.61 -0.31 -19.53
N GLU A 84 0.53 0.47 -19.52
CA GLU A 84 -0.06 1.05 -20.73
C GLU A 84 -0.58 2.46 -20.45
N GLY A 85 -0.27 3.38 -21.36
CA GLY A 85 -0.78 4.75 -21.34
C GLY A 85 -0.13 5.66 -20.33
N ASN A 86 -0.64 6.89 -20.28
CA ASN A 86 -0.23 7.93 -19.33
C ASN A 86 -1.44 8.74 -18.91
N GLU A 87 -1.54 9.03 -17.62
CA GLU A 87 -2.56 9.89 -17.07
C GLU A 87 -1.95 10.79 -16.00
N LEU A 88 -2.23 12.10 -16.09
CA LEU A 88 -1.83 13.07 -15.08
C LEU A 88 -3.00 13.29 -14.12
N GLY A 89 -2.78 13.05 -12.85
CA GLY A 89 -3.81 13.20 -11.82
C GLY A 89 -3.27 13.80 -10.53
N GLU A 90 -4.15 14.35 -9.73
CA GLU A 90 -3.81 14.83 -8.41
C GLU A 90 -3.86 13.67 -7.41
N GLU A 91 -2.79 13.52 -6.63
CA GLU A 91 -2.67 12.47 -5.64
C GLU A 91 -2.16 13.00 -4.31
N GLY A 92 -2.67 12.42 -3.23
CA GLY A 92 -2.17 12.61 -1.89
C GLY A 92 -1.56 11.32 -1.34
N CYS A 93 -0.83 11.44 -0.26
CA CYS A 93 -0.22 10.30 0.43
C CYS A 93 -0.37 10.46 1.93
N LEU A 94 -0.70 9.38 2.63
CA LEU A 94 -0.85 9.38 4.09
C LEU A 94 0.44 9.73 4.83
N SER A 95 1.60 9.46 4.22
CA SER A 95 2.92 9.84 4.76
C SER A 95 3.29 11.31 4.50
N ILE A 96 2.51 12.03 3.69
CA ILE A 96 2.65 13.46 3.41
C ILE A 96 1.27 14.09 3.59
N PRO A 97 0.82 14.28 4.83
CA PRO A 97 -0.54 14.77 5.10
C PRO A 97 -0.73 16.20 4.58
N ASP A 98 -1.94 16.49 4.13
CA ASP A 98 -2.38 17.82 3.65
C ASP A 98 -1.65 18.32 2.41
N VAL A 99 -0.92 17.48 1.70
CA VAL A 99 -0.24 17.82 0.44
C VAL A 99 -0.81 16.98 -0.69
N VAL A 100 -1.15 17.65 -1.79
CA VAL A 100 -1.61 17.02 -3.02
C VAL A 100 -0.65 17.43 -4.13
N ALA A 101 -0.23 16.48 -4.95
CA ALA A 101 0.68 16.71 -6.07
C ALA A 101 0.11 16.11 -7.35
N GLU A 102 0.47 16.72 -8.49
CA GLU A 102 0.19 16.11 -9.79
C GLU A 102 1.18 15.00 -10.08
N VAL A 103 0.67 13.80 -10.38
CA VAL A 103 1.49 12.62 -10.66
C VAL A 103 1.09 12.05 -12.02
N ASN A 104 2.09 11.76 -12.85
CA ASN A 104 1.89 11.09 -14.12
C ASN A 104 2.00 9.58 -13.90
N ARG A 105 0.93 8.87 -14.24
CA ARG A 105 0.84 7.42 -14.05
C ARG A 105 0.43 6.73 -15.35
N ALA A 106 0.75 5.45 -15.48
CA ALA A 106 0.19 4.62 -16.53
C ALA A 106 -1.34 4.50 -16.33
N ASP A 107 -2.09 4.52 -17.43
CA ASP A 107 -3.55 4.34 -17.38
C ASP A 107 -3.94 2.97 -16.87
N GLN A 108 -3.17 1.96 -17.27
CA GLN A 108 -3.39 0.57 -16.88
C GLN A 108 -2.07 -0.09 -16.53
N ILE A 109 -2.10 -0.91 -15.49
CA ILE A 109 -0.98 -1.77 -15.13
C ILE A 109 -1.49 -3.19 -14.91
N GLU A 110 -0.59 -4.15 -15.13
CA GLU A 110 -0.80 -5.54 -14.76
C GLU A 110 0.16 -5.88 -13.65
N VAL A 111 -0.36 -6.42 -12.56
CA VAL A 111 0.41 -6.75 -11.37
C VAL A 111 0.28 -8.23 -11.07
N LYS A 112 1.41 -8.88 -10.84
CA LYS A 112 1.49 -10.26 -10.35
C LYS A 112 1.86 -10.22 -8.88
N ALA A 113 1.09 -10.90 -8.04
CA ALA A 113 1.31 -10.94 -6.60
C ALA A 113 0.69 -12.21 -6.01
N TYR A 114 1.04 -12.49 -4.75
CA TYR A 114 0.36 -13.51 -3.94
C TYR A 114 -0.66 -12.82 -3.04
N ASP A 115 -1.78 -13.48 -2.79
CA ASP A 115 -2.77 -13.05 -1.80
C ASP A 115 -2.72 -13.94 -0.54
N LEU A 116 -3.50 -13.58 0.44
CA LEU A 116 -3.67 -14.37 1.67
C LEU A 116 -4.84 -15.33 1.57
#